data_1331a0f60b0a6a3034a6dbff19f1898e
#
_entry.id   1331a0f60b0a6a3034a6dbff19f1898e
#
_cell.length_a   1.000
_cell.length_b   1.000
_cell.length_c   1.000
_cell.angle_alpha   90.00
_cell.angle_beta   90.00
_cell.angle_gamma   90.00
#
_symmetry.space_group_name_H-M   'P 1'
#
loop_
_entity.id
_entity.type
_entity.pdbx_description
1 polymer ?
#
loop_
_entity_poly.entity_id
_entity_poly.type
_entity_poly.pdbx_seq_one_letter_code
_entity_poly.pdbx_strand_id
1 'polypeptide(L)'
;MTQQIKLSAALVAELVDRRQHGRVGPLLSQRPDSLPAAFATQQAVASLLSNPIIGWKCGMPSSERWVLAPLFQAELQTASTCQLWPSNNGLARVEPELCFVLKQPLPARVLPYSPQEIDAAIGATHIVLELIQSRYANDSGALFLDQLADGLFNQGLWLGPKIHGEEASAFELRYHVGCAQVSATNASEGETAGNSAADDTSNMVCLAGKHPNQAPRLPLYWLVNFLSAHQIDLSAGQMIITGSYAGVLEFPLDTPIQLHFGSLGQIELVFGSRNSTSANT
;
A
#
# COMPACT_ATOMS: atom_id res chain seq x y z
N MET A 1 34.49 12.02 -3.83
CA MET A 1 33.77 13.25 -4.23
C MET A 1 32.28 12.90 -4.26
N THR A 2 31.51 13.36 -3.31
CA THR A 2 30.06 13.16 -3.25
C THR A 2 29.45 14.04 -4.34
N GLN A 3 28.95 13.46 -5.41
CA GLN A 3 28.27 14.19 -6.46
C GLN A 3 27.03 14.87 -5.85
N GLN A 4 26.96 16.19 -5.87
CA GLN A 4 25.84 16.93 -5.32
C GLN A 4 24.59 16.62 -6.15
N ILE A 5 23.60 15.94 -5.57
CA ILE A 5 22.33 15.63 -6.21
C ILE A 5 21.60 16.94 -6.47
N LYS A 6 21.42 17.28 -7.74
CA LYS A 6 20.65 18.47 -8.13
C LYS A 6 19.17 18.11 -8.24
N LEU A 7 18.38 18.48 -7.23
CA LEU A 7 16.94 18.31 -7.28
C LEU A 7 16.29 19.38 -8.16
N SER A 8 15.31 18.97 -8.97
CA SER A 8 14.47 19.87 -9.72
C SER A 8 13.26 20.29 -8.90
N ALA A 9 13.20 21.56 -8.51
CA ALA A 9 12.04 22.10 -7.80
C ALA A 9 10.75 21.98 -8.62
N ALA A 10 10.82 22.15 -9.95
CA ALA A 10 9.67 21.99 -10.83
C ALA A 10 9.14 20.54 -10.87
N LEU A 11 10.06 19.56 -10.91
CA LEU A 11 9.69 18.15 -10.83
C LEU A 11 8.96 17.83 -9.51
N VAL A 12 9.54 18.27 -8.40
CA VAL A 12 8.98 18.04 -7.06
C VAL A 12 7.60 18.67 -6.93
N ALA A 13 7.44 19.94 -7.34
CA ALA A 13 6.16 20.65 -7.27
C ALA A 13 5.07 19.98 -8.11
N GLU A 14 5.41 19.53 -9.32
CA GLU A 14 4.47 18.83 -10.19
C GLU A 14 4.03 17.46 -9.61
N LEU A 15 4.96 16.69 -9.02
CA LEU A 15 4.62 15.42 -8.38
C LEU A 15 3.73 15.62 -7.14
N VAL A 16 3.98 16.67 -6.36
CA VAL A 16 3.13 17.07 -5.23
C VAL A 16 1.71 17.40 -5.72
N ASP A 17 1.58 18.24 -6.73
CA ASP A 17 0.28 18.63 -7.29
C ASP A 17 -0.49 17.42 -7.84
N ARG A 18 0.15 16.55 -8.61
CA ARG A 18 -0.46 15.33 -9.13
C ARG A 18 -0.95 14.42 -8.01
N ARG A 19 -0.15 14.26 -6.96
CA ARG A 19 -0.53 13.42 -5.81
C ARG A 19 -1.72 13.98 -5.04
N GLN A 20 -1.71 15.28 -4.75
CA GLN A 20 -2.77 15.93 -3.99
C GLN A 20 -4.13 15.92 -4.70
N HIS A 21 -4.13 16.00 -6.03
CA HIS A 21 -5.34 16.11 -6.82
C HIS A 21 -5.69 14.84 -7.63
N GLY A 22 -4.94 13.74 -7.42
CA GLY A 22 -5.16 12.50 -8.18
C GLY A 22 -4.92 12.64 -9.68
N ARG A 23 -4.10 13.62 -10.10
CA ARG A 23 -3.87 13.90 -11.51
C ARG A 23 -2.93 12.88 -12.14
N VAL A 24 -3.26 12.50 -13.36
CA VAL A 24 -2.42 11.70 -14.23
C VAL A 24 -1.94 12.57 -15.38
N GLY A 25 -0.65 12.55 -15.68
CA GLY A 25 -0.08 13.43 -16.69
C GLY A 25 1.03 12.79 -17.53
N PRO A 26 1.55 13.52 -18.51
CA PRO A 26 2.65 13.07 -19.34
C PRO A 26 3.95 12.94 -18.56
N LEU A 27 4.97 12.38 -19.21
CA LEU A 27 6.32 12.34 -18.68
C LEU A 27 6.84 13.76 -18.43
N LEU A 28 7.50 13.96 -17.29
CA LEU A 28 8.06 15.25 -16.94
C LEU A 28 9.39 15.50 -17.65
N SER A 29 9.68 16.75 -18.02
CA SER A 29 10.88 17.11 -18.78
C SER A 29 12.18 16.97 -17.96
N GLN A 30 12.08 17.19 -16.64
CA GLN A 30 13.19 17.00 -15.70
C GLN A 30 12.96 15.72 -14.92
N ARG A 31 13.92 14.80 -15.03
CA ARG A 31 13.77 13.44 -14.49
C ARG A 31 14.98 13.08 -13.63
N PRO A 32 14.82 12.22 -12.62
CA PRO A 32 15.96 11.67 -11.91
C PRO A 32 16.76 10.75 -12.85
N ASP A 33 18.08 10.80 -12.76
CA ASP A 33 19.03 10.04 -13.57
C ASP A 33 19.66 8.85 -12.84
N SER A 34 19.36 8.73 -11.55
CA SER A 34 19.94 7.70 -10.69
C SER A 34 19.00 7.33 -9.53
N LEU A 35 19.21 6.17 -8.91
CA LEU A 35 18.47 5.76 -7.72
C LEU A 35 18.58 6.77 -6.57
N PRO A 36 19.78 7.29 -6.24
CA PRO A 36 19.88 8.34 -5.21
C PRO A 36 19.12 9.62 -5.58
N ALA A 37 19.12 10.05 -6.85
CA ALA A 37 18.37 11.23 -7.28
C ALA A 37 16.85 11.00 -7.22
N ALA A 38 16.37 9.82 -7.62
CA ALA A 38 14.96 9.46 -7.52
C ALA A 38 14.50 9.41 -6.06
N PHE A 39 15.28 8.79 -5.17
CA PHE A 39 14.98 8.73 -3.74
C PHE A 39 15.00 10.14 -3.10
N ALA A 40 16.01 10.97 -3.41
CA ALA A 40 16.05 12.34 -2.94
C ALA A 40 14.85 13.18 -3.43
N THR A 41 14.39 12.97 -4.67
CA THR A 41 13.17 13.58 -5.20
C THR A 41 11.95 13.13 -4.40
N GLN A 42 11.82 11.84 -4.13
CA GLN A 42 10.73 11.27 -3.31
C GLN A 42 10.71 11.90 -1.89
N GLN A 43 11.87 12.07 -1.25
CA GLN A 43 11.97 12.72 0.06
C GLN A 43 11.59 14.22 0.00
N ALA A 44 11.95 14.92 -1.07
CA ALA A 44 11.56 16.31 -1.29
C ALA A 44 10.04 16.44 -1.51
N VAL A 45 9.43 15.54 -2.27
CA VAL A 45 7.96 15.44 -2.43
C VAL A 45 7.30 15.23 -1.06
N ALA A 46 7.79 14.27 -0.27
CA ALA A 46 7.26 14.01 1.06
C ALA A 46 7.34 15.24 1.99
N SER A 47 8.45 15.98 1.93
CA SER A 47 8.62 17.21 2.72
C SER A 47 7.65 18.31 2.32
N LEU A 48 7.36 18.50 1.03
CA LEU A 48 6.43 19.51 0.54
C LEU A 48 4.96 19.17 0.76
N LEU A 49 4.63 17.88 0.84
CA LEU A 49 3.25 17.45 1.12
C LEU A 49 2.76 17.91 2.50
N SER A 50 3.66 18.22 3.43
CA SER A 50 3.32 18.57 4.83
C SER A 50 2.39 17.56 5.49
N ASN A 51 2.54 16.28 5.12
CA ASN A 51 1.73 15.17 5.56
C ASN A 51 2.64 14.16 6.28
N PRO A 52 2.42 13.85 7.56
CA PRO A 52 3.30 12.98 8.32
C PRO A 52 3.50 11.61 7.67
N ILE A 53 4.74 11.14 7.63
CA ILE A 53 5.07 9.78 7.22
C ILE A 53 4.72 8.84 8.38
N ILE A 54 3.76 7.94 8.15
CA ILE A 54 3.30 6.94 9.12
C ILE A 54 3.87 5.56 8.86
N GLY A 55 4.69 5.41 7.86
CA GLY A 55 5.26 4.12 7.50
C GLY A 55 5.87 4.11 6.11
N TRP A 56 6.12 2.91 5.63
CA TRP A 56 6.81 2.68 4.36
C TRP A 56 6.27 1.45 3.65
N LYS A 57 6.22 1.49 2.34
CA LYS A 57 6.18 0.28 1.51
C LYS A 57 7.59 -0.12 1.13
N CYS A 58 7.85 -1.42 0.98
CA CYS A 58 9.13 -1.89 0.47
C CYS A 58 9.03 -3.24 -0.23
N GLY A 59 10.04 -3.53 -1.02
CA GLY A 59 10.32 -4.83 -1.62
C GLY A 59 11.82 -5.10 -1.61
N MET A 60 12.24 -6.30 -1.95
CA MET A 60 13.68 -6.61 -2.04
C MET A 60 14.34 -5.78 -3.13
N PRO A 61 15.50 -5.17 -2.85
CA PRO A 61 16.22 -4.37 -3.82
C PRO A 61 16.99 -5.23 -4.83
N SER A 62 17.39 -4.59 -5.91
CA SER A 62 18.44 -5.06 -6.78
C SER A 62 19.48 -3.96 -7.01
N SER A 63 20.52 -4.24 -7.80
CA SER A 63 21.50 -3.22 -8.17
C SER A 63 20.89 -2.03 -8.92
N GLU A 64 19.75 -2.25 -9.59
CA GLU A 64 19.09 -1.26 -10.44
C GLU A 64 17.76 -0.75 -9.87
N ARG A 65 17.33 -1.27 -8.74
CA ARG A 65 16.01 -0.94 -8.16
C ARG A 65 16.04 -0.89 -6.65
N TRP A 66 15.64 0.23 -6.09
CA TRP A 66 15.28 0.37 -4.68
C TRP A 66 13.75 0.43 -4.58
N VAL A 67 13.15 -0.60 -4.04
CA VAL A 67 11.69 -0.66 -3.93
C VAL A 67 11.31 -0.18 -2.55
N LEU A 68 11.03 1.13 -2.40
CA LEU A 68 10.53 1.74 -1.18
C LEU A 68 9.79 3.04 -1.48
N ALA A 69 8.80 3.36 -0.66
CA ALA A 69 8.12 4.66 -0.67
C ALA A 69 7.47 4.96 0.69
N PRO A 70 7.35 6.25 1.08
CA PRO A 70 6.66 6.63 2.30
C PRO A 70 5.15 6.44 2.17
N LEU A 71 4.51 6.07 3.30
CA LEU A 71 3.06 6.06 3.51
C LEU A 71 2.68 7.27 4.35
N PHE A 72 1.60 7.95 3.99
CA PHE A 72 1.24 9.22 4.60
C PHE A 72 -0.05 9.13 5.44
N GLN A 73 -0.10 9.92 6.53
CA GLN A 73 -1.20 9.91 7.52
C GLN A 73 -2.56 10.23 6.87
N ALA A 74 -2.63 11.25 6.01
CA ALA A 74 -3.89 11.63 5.38
C ALA A 74 -4.42 10.63 4.35
N GLU A 75 -3.60 9.64 3.97
CA GLU A 75 -3.94 8.60 3.01
C GLU A 75 -4.22 7.24 3.67
N LEU A 76 -4.15 7.19 5.02
CA LEU A 76 -4.53 6.02 5.80
C LEU A 76 -6.03 5.96 6.00
N GLN A 77 -6.64 4.82 5.73
CA GLN A 77 -8.06 4.58 5.89
C GLN A 77 -8.31 3.28 6.64
N THR A 78 -9.42 3.24 7.39
CA THR A 78 -9.85 2.07 8.20
C THR A 78 -11.35 1.80 8.06
N ALA A 79 -12.08 2.71 7.42
CA ALA A 79 -13.54 2.59 7.28
C ALA A 79 -13.93 1.50 6.27
N SER A 80 -15.14 0.98 6.39
CA SER A 80 -15.72 0.02 5.46
C SER A 80 -15.94 0.59 4.04
N THR A 81 -15.95 1.92 3.90
CA THR A 81 -15.87 2.58 2.59
C THR A 81 -14.47 3.19 2.44
N CYS A 82 -13.73 2.67 1.46
CA CYS A 82 -12.37 3.12 1.16
C CYS A 82 -12.38 4.05 -0.06
N GLN A 83 -11.94 5.29 0.13
CA GLN A 83 -11.90 6.31 -0.92
C GLN A 83 -10.55 6.31 -1.63
N LEU A 84 -10.55 6.22 -2.96
CA LEU A 84 -9.34 6.23 -3.77
C LEU A 84 -9.52 6.96 -5.11
N TRP A 85 -8.41 7.32 -5.76
CA TRP A 85 -8.44 7.75 -7.14
C TRP A 85 -8.51 6.51 -8.04
N PRO A 86 -9.59 6.33 -8.82
CA PRO A 86 -9.74 5.15 -9.67
C PRO A 86 -8.75 5.17 -10.84
N SER A 87 -8.56 4.02 -11.45
CA SER A 87 -7.86 3.89 -12.73
C SER A 87 -8.63 4.59 -13.86
N ASN A 88 -7.98 4.74 -15.02
CA ASN A 88 -8.63 5.32 -16.20
C ASN A 88 -9.88 4.52 -16.66
N ASN A 89 -9.98 3.25 -16.25
CA ASN A 89 -11.14 2.39 -16.52
C ASN A 89 -12.23 2.49 -15.45
N GLY A 90 -12.09 3.40 -14.48
CA GLY A 90 -13.03 3.56 -13.37
C GLY A 90 -12.98 2.46 -12.32
N LEU A 91 -11.92 1.67 -12.26
CA LEU A 91 -11.75 0.58 -11.29
C LEU A 91 -10.85 0.99 -10.13
N ALA A 92 -11.14 0.48 -8.95
CA ALA A 92 -10.24 0.49 -7.82
C ALA A 92 -9.09 -0.49 -8.08
N ARG A 93 -7.84 -0.03 -7.88
CA ARG A 93 -6.65 -0.88 -8.01
C ARG A 93 -5.99 -1.00 -6.64
N VAL A 94 -5.81 -2.24 -6.18
CA VAL A 94 -5.29 -2.51 -4.85
C VAL A 94 -4.34 -3.69 -4.86
N GLU A 95 -3.43 -3.71 -3.88
CA GLU A 95 -2.52 -4.83 -3.64
C GLU A 95 -2.80 -5.42 -2.24
N PRO A 96 -3.21 -6.70 -2.13
CA PRO A 96 -3.39 -7.36 -0.85
C PRO A 96 -2.04 -7.72 -0.23
N GLU A 97 -1.77 -7.15 0.95
CA GLU A 97 -0.48 -7.28 1.64
C GLU A 97 -0.63 -7.57 3.14
N LEU A 98 0.49 -7.84 3.79
CA LEU A 98 0.62 -7.79 5.23
C LEU A 98 1.40 -6.55 5.65
N CYS A 99 0.99 -5.96 6.77
CA CYS A 99 1.60 -4.78 7.36
C CYS A 99 2.17 -5.09 8.74
N PHE A 100 3.44 -4.77 8.93
CA PHE A 100 4.13 -4.86 10.22
C PHE A 100 4.05 -3.50 10.92
N VAL A 101 3.52 -3.48 12.15
CA VAL A 101 3.43 -2.26 12.98
C VAL A 101 4.49 -2.32 14.06
N LEU A 102 5.34 -1.29 14.13
CA LEU A 102 6.38 -1.21 15.13
C LEU A 102 5.83 -0.84 16.51
N LYS A 103 6.18 -1.58 17.56
CA LYS A 103 5.85 -1.25 18.96
C LYS A 103 6.91 -0.41 19.65
N GLN A 104 8.12 -0.34 19.07
CA GLN A 104 9.22 0.47 19.58
C GLN A 104 10.02 1.08 18.42
N PRO A 105 10.70 2.21 18.64
CA PRO A 105 11.46 2.89 17.59
C PRO A 105 12.71 2.08 17.20
N LEU A 106 13.13 2.29 15.94
CA LEU A 106 14.41 1.82 15.40
C LEU A 106 15.15 3.06 14.84
N PRO A 107 15.88 3.80 15.71
CA PRO A 107 16.61 5.00 15.30
C PRO A 107 17.77 4.68 14.37
N ALA A 108 18.15 5.64 13.54
CA ALA A 108 19.31 5.52 12.68
C ALA A 108 20.60 5.32 13.50
N ARG A 109 21.44 4.38 13.08
CA ARG A 109 22.69 4.05 13.77
C ARG A 109 23.74 3.55 12.78
N VAL A 110 25.01 3.56 13.21
CA VAL A 110 26.15 3.13 12.38
C VAL A 110 26.13 1.62 12.13
N LEU A 111 25.87 0.83 13.17
CA LEU A 111 25.83 -0.62 13.03
C LEU A 111 24.46 -1.09 12.52
N PRO A 112 24.43 -2.00 11.54
CA PRO A 112 23.17 -2.54 11.05
C PRO A 112 22.35 -3.23 12.15
N TYR A 113 21.04 -3.17 12.03
CA TYR A 113 20.12 -3.97 12.85
C TYR A 113 20.17 -5.44 12.42
N SER A 114 20.23 -6.33 13.38
CA SER A 114 20.02 -7.76 13.15
C SER A 114 18.52 -8.06 12.89
N PRO A 115 18.21 -9.16 12.20
CA PRO A 115 16.80 -9.60 12.06
C PRO A 115 16.09 -9.74 13.41
N GLN A 116 16.77 -10.25 14.45
CA GLN A 116 16.21 -10.45 15.78
C GLN A 116 15.83 -9.13 16.46
N GLU A 117 16.65 -8.08 16.33
CA GLU A 117 16.33 -6.75 16.86
C GLU A 117 15.10 -6.16 16.15
N ILE A 118 15.00 -6.32 14.83
CA ILE A 118 13.87 -5.85 14.04
C ILE A 118 12.61 -6.62 14.41
N ASP A 119 12.67 -7.95 14.50
CA ASP A 119 11.57 -8.79 14.92
C ASP A 119 11.06 -8.43 16.32
N ALA A 120 11.97 -8.16 17.26
CA ALA A 120 11.62 -7.71 18.59
C ALA A 120 10.89 -6.35 18.59
N ALA A 121 11.09 -5.52 17.58
CA ALA A 121 10.41 -4.24 17.43
C ALA A 121 9.00 -4.34 16.87
N ILE A 122 8.61 -5.47 16.25
CA ILE A 122 7.26 -5.67 15.72
C ILE A 122 6.26 -5.88 16.85
N GLY A 123 5.16 -5.14 16.85
CA GLY A 123 4.08 -5.24 17.83
C GLY A 123 2.82 -5.93 17.31
N ALA A 124 2.55 -5.80 16.03
CA ALA A 124 1.38 -6.39 15.39
C ALA A 124 1.63 -6.59 13.89
N THR A 125 0.90 -7.55 13.33
CA THR A 125 0.80 -7.72 11.86
C THR A 125 -0.67 -7.60 11.48
N HIS A 126 -0.97 -6.85 10.42
CA HIS A 126 -2.32 -6.58 9.95
C HIS A 126 -2.49 -7.02 8.50
N ILE A 127 -3.71 -7.37 8.13
CA ILE A 127 -4.14 -7.42 6.72
C ILE A 127 -4.27 -5.98 6.25
N VAL A 128 -3.77 -5.68 5.04
CA VAL A 128 -3.91 -4.37 4.43
C VAL A 128 -4.17 -4.46 2.94
N LEU A 129 -4.67 -3.36 2.38
CA LEU A 129 -4.69 -3.12 0.94
C LEU A 129 -3.85 -1.88 0.65
N GLU A 130 -2.78 -2.03 -0.12
CA GLU A 130 -2.13 -0.87 -0.72
C GLU A 130 -3.01 -0.35 -1.84
N LEU A 131 -3.27 0.96 -1.86
CA LEU A 131 -4.06 1.62 -2.88
C LEU A 131 -3.15 2.11 -3.99
N ILE A 132 -3.45 1.76 -5.25
CA ILE A 132 -2.54 1.89 -6.38
C ILE A 132 -3.06 2.90 -7.40
N GLN A 133 -2.24 3.92 -7.71
CA GLN A 133 -2.46 4.85 -8.80
C GLN A 133 -1.13 5.30 -9.42
N SER A 134 -1.04 5.28 -10.75
CA SER A 134 0.04 5.99 -11.45
C SER A 134 -0.30 7.47 -11.59
N ARG A 135 0.65 8.35 -11.33
CA ARG A 135 0.55 9.78 -11.66
C ARG A 135 1.13 10.11 -13.03
N TYR A 136 1.61 9.09 -13.73
CA TYR A 136 2.01 9.14 -15.12
C TYR A 136 1.01 8.40 -16.00
N ALA A 137 0.67 8.97 -17.15
CA ALA A 137 -0.16 8.33 -18.15
C ALA A 137 0.49 7.03 -18.65
N ASN A 138 -0.33 6.03 -19.02
CA ASN A 138 0.16 4.70 -19.42
C ASN A 138 1.11 4.74 -20.62
N ASP A 139 0.92 5.69 -21.52
CA ASP A 139 1.72 5.92 -22.73
C ASP A 139 2.85 6.94 -22.53
N SER A 140 3.05 7.43 -21.31
CA SER A 140 4.03 8.47 -21.02
C SER A 140 5.48 8.03 -21.20
N GLY A 141 5.77 6.74 -21.16
CA GLY A 141 7.14 6.20 -21.17
C GLY A 141 7.90 6.38 -19.85
N ALA A 142 7.18 6.58 -18.73
CA ALA A 142 7.78 6.67 -17.40
C ALA A 142 8.54 5.39 -17.05
N LEU A 143 9.79 5.53 -16.63
CA LEU A 143 10.69 4.45 -16.25
C LEU A 143 10.72 4.27 -14.73
N PHE A 144 11.43 3.27 -14.24
CA PHE A 144 11.50 2.94 -12.83
C PHE A 144 11.95 4.13 -11.94
N LEU A 145 12.91 4.93 -12.39
CA LEU A 145 13.38 6.10 -11.64
C LEU A 145 12.29 7.17 -11.48
N ASP A 146 11.44 7.37 -12.51
CA ASP A 146 10.30 8.28 -12.44
C ASP A 146 9.27 7.76 -11.44
N GLN A 147 8.99 6.45 -11.47
CA GLN A 147 8.06 5.79 -10.57
C GLN A 147 8.57 5.81 -9.12
N LEU A 148 9.88 5.59 -8.90
CA LEU A 148 10.49 5.68 -7.58
C LEU A 148 10.36 7.10 -7.00
N ALA A 149 10.66 8.12 -7.81
CA ALA A 149 10.51 9.52 -7.40
C ALA A 149 9.07 9.88 -7.03
N ASP A 150 8.09 9.25 -7.67
CA ASP A 150 6.65 9.44 -7.46
C ASP A 150 6.06 8.55 -6.34
N GLY A 151 6.85 7.65 -5.73
CA GLY A 151 6.40 6.76 -4.65
C GLY A 151 5.82 5.44 -5.13
N LEU A 152 6.27 4.92 -6.27
CA LEU A 152 5.98 3.56 -6.77
C LEU A 152 4.48 3.22 -6.76
N PHE A 153 3.68 4.10 -7.39
CA PHE A 153 2.22 3.96 -7.54
C PHE A 153 1.39 4.05 -6.26
N ASN A 154 2.01 4.20 -5.08
CA ASN A 154 1.24 4.33 -3.84
C ASN A 154 0.36 5.59 -3.85
N GLN A 155 -0.91 5.44 -3.53
CA GLN A 155 -1.84 6.54 -3.26
C GLN A 155 -2.46 6.47 -1.87
N GLY A 156 -2.11 5.47 -1.05
CA GLY A 156 -2.60 5.30 0.29
C GLY A 156 -2.60 3.86 0.76
N LEU A 157 -3.13 3.68 1.96
CA LEU A 157 -3.23 2.40 2.63
C LEU A 157 -4.62 2.25 3.27
N TRP A 158 -5.28 1.13 3.05
CA TRP A 158 -6.40 0.71 3.87
C TRP A 158 -5.92 -0.33 4.89
N LEU A 159 -6.05 0.01 6.17
CA LEU A 159 -5.62 -0.85 7.28
C LEU A 159 -6.79 -1.69 7.77
N GLY A 160 -6.68 -2.98 7.63
CA GLY A 160 -7.62 -3.99 8.07
C GLY A 160 -7.30 -4.56 9.47
N PRO A 161 -7.93 -5.67 9.83
CA PRO A 161 -7.77 -6.29 11.13
C PRO A 161 -6.36 -6.83 11.36
N LYS A 162 -5.99 -6.97 12.64
CA LYS A 162 -4.81 -7.74 13.03
C LYS A 162 -5.01 -9.20 12.66
N ILE A 163 -3.97 -9.84 12.13
CA ILE A 163 -4.02 -11.25 11.78
C ILE A 163 -4.08 -12.13 13.04
N HIS A 164 -4.68 -13.31 12.88
CA HIS A 164 -4.68 -14.36 13.87
C HIS A 164 -3.59 -15.40 13.52
N GLY A 165 -2.58 -15.51 14.38
CA GLY A 165 -1.45 -16.42 14.13
C GLY A 165 -0.24 -15.75 13.50
N GLU A 166 0.63 -16.56 12.90
CA GLU A 166 1.88 -16.09 12.28
C GLU A 166 1.65 -15.74 10.80
N GLU A 167 2.44 -14.79 10.30
CA GLU A 167 2.44 -14.48 8.88
C GLU A 167 2.96 -15.65 8.04
N ALA A 168 2.27 -15.94 6.95
CA ALA A 168 2.65 -16.97 6.02
C ALA A 168 3.24 -16.39 4.73
N SER A 169 4.16 -17.14 4.11
CA SER A 169 4.74 -16.77 2.81
C SER A 169 3.79 -17.04 1.64
N ALA A 170 2.80 -17.90 1.85
CA ALA A 170 1.78 -18.25 0.87
C ALA A 170 0.50 -18.69 1.56
N PHE A 171 -0.63 -18.35 0.97
CA PHE A 171 -1.97 -18.79 1.37
C PHE A 171 -2.92 -18.68 0.18
N GLU A 172 -4.08 -19.32 0.27
CA GLU A 172 -5.13 -19.10 -0.71
C GLU A 172 -5.81 -17.76 -0.44
N LEU A 173 -5.75 -16.85 -1.43
CA LEU A 173 -6.51 -15.62 -1.42
C LEU A 173 -7.82 -15.85 -2.18
N ARG A 174 -8.94 -15.56 -1.55
CA ARG A 174 -10.26 -15.63 -2.19
C ARG A 174 -10.91 -14.27 -2.15
N TYR A 175 -11.67 -13.94 -3.19
CA TYR A 175 -12.49 -12.74 -3.13
C TYR A 175 -13.83 -12.95 -3.82
N HIS A 176 -14.80 -12.17 -3.38
CA HIS A 176 -16.14 -12.10 -3.91
C HIS A 176 -16.55 -10.66 -4.15
N VAL A 177 -17.26 -10.41 -5.26
CA VAL A 177 -17.72 -9.08 -5.68
C VAL A 177 -19.25 -9.09 -5.69
N GLY A 178 -19.89 -8.12 -5.03
CA GLY A 178 -21.35 -7.95 -5.05
C GLY A 178 -22.10 -8.72 -3.96
N CYS A 179 -21.41 -9.36 -2.99
CA CYS A 179 -22.09 -9.95 -1.83
C CYS A 179 -22.53 -8.88 -0.85
N ALA A 180 -23.84 -8.69 -0.68
CA ALA A 180 -24.36 -7.99 0.49
C ALA A 180 -24.33 -8.96 1.67
N GLN A 181 -23.78 -8.51 2.83
CA GLN A 181 -23.94 -9.26 4.08
C GLN A 181 -25.43 -9.43 4.35
N VAL A 182 -25.86 -10.67 4.55
CA VAL A 182 -27.10 -10.93 5.31
C VAL A 182 -26.78 -10.56 6.75
N SER A 183 -27.09 -9.33 7.14
CA SER A 183 -27.03 -8.92 8.54
C SER A 183 -27.91 -9.89 9.33
N ALA A 184 -27.31 -10.65 10.24
CA ALA A 184 -28.01 -11.42 11.23
C ALA A 184 -28.68 -10.43 12.22
N THR A 185 -29.78 -9.83 11.81
CA THR A 185 -30.69 -9.10 12.70
C THR A 185 -31.66 -10.11 13.28
N ASN A 186 -31.49 -10.36 14.59
CA ASN A 186 -32.48 -10.88 15.53
C ASN A 186 -33.51 -11.87 14.97
N ALA A 187 -33.20 -13.15 15.06
CA ALA A 187 -34.22 -14.20 15.00
C ALA A 187 -35.12 -14.10 16.26
N SER A 188 -36.29 -13.45 16.13
CA SER A 188 -37.43 -13.76 16.98
C SER A 188 -37.98 -15.10 16.49
N GLU A 189 -38.19 -16.00 17.47
CA GLU A 189 -38.69 -17.35 17.27
C GLU A 189 -40.02 -17.38 16.50
N GLY A 190 -40.10 -18.27 15.52
CA GLY A 190 -41.34 -18.76 14.93
C GLY A 190 -41.45 -18.57 13.44
N GLU A 191 -40.99 -19.58 12.67
CA GLU A 191 -41.72 -20.20 11.60
C GLU A 191 -40.77 -21.07 10.73
N THR A 192 -41.08 -22.35 10.64
CA THR A 192 -40.43 -23.31 9.75
C THR A 192 -40.79 -23.01 8.31
N ALA A 193 -39.88 -22.41 7.57
CA ALA A 193 -39.90 -22.40 6.13
C ALA A 193 -38.51 -22.84 5.66
N GLY A 194 -38.43 -24.01 5.04
CA GLY A 194 -37.24 -24.50 4.38
C GLY A 194 -36.85 -23.53 3.27
N ASN A 195 -35.78 -22.80 3.48
CA ASN A 195 -35.07 -22.08 2.45
C ASN A 195 -33.65 -22.62 2.43
N SER A 196 -33.36 -23.41 1.38
CA SER A 196 -32.01 -23.79 1.05
C SER A 196 -31.21 -22.48 0.85
N ALA A 197 -30.30 -22.19 1.78
CA ALA A 197 -29.25 -21.21 1.50
C ALA A 197 -28.55 -21.72 0.24
N ALA A 198 -28.85 -21.13 -0.91
CA ALA A 198 -28.10 -21.36 -2.12
C ALA A 198 -26.66 -20.97 -1.80
N ASP A 199 -25.79 -21.95 -1.90
CA ASP A 199 -24.34 -21.80 -1.76
C ASP A 199 -23.89 -20.87 -2.89
N ASP A 200 -23.79 -19.56 -2.60
CA ASP A 200 -23.44 -18.50 -3.57
C ASP A 200 -21.92 -18.51 -3.85
N THR A 201 -21.35 -19.70 -4.01
CA THR A 201 -19.94 -19.91 -4.39
C THR A 201 -19.72 -19.66 -5.88
N SER A 202 -20.77 -19.34 -6.66
CA SER A 202 -20.70 -19.26 -8.11
C SER A 202 -19.86 -18.08 -8.66
N ASN A 203 -19.52 -17.08 -7.83
CA ASN A 203 -18.72 -15.91 -8.20
C ASN A 203 -17.46 -15.71 -7.36
N MET A 204 -17.02 -16.74 -6.63
CA MET A 204 -15.78 -16.65 -5.83
C MET A 204 -14.56 -16.87 -6.71
N VAL A 205 -13.65 -15.91 -6.71
CA VAL A 205 -12.34 -16.04 -7.36
C VAL A 205 -11.33 -16.52 -6.34
N CYS A 206 -10.58 -17.59 -6.70
CA CYS A 206 -9.52 -18.16 -5.86
C CYS A 206 -8.17 -17.93 -6.54
N LEU A 207 -7.21 -17.41 -5.78
CA LEU A 207 -5.85 -17.15 -6.22
C LEU A 207 -4.85 -17.83 -5.29
N ALA A 208 -3.78 -18.38 -5.85
CA ALA A 208 -2.65 -18.84 -5.07
C ALA A 208 -1.82 -17.64 -4.63
N GLY A 209 -2.16 -17.09 -3.46
CA GLY A 209 -1.44 -15.97 -2.88
C GLY A 209 -0.03 -16.38 -2.46
N LYS A 210 1.00 -15.68 -2.96
CA LYS A 210 2.39 -15.96 -2.64
C LYS A 210 3.18 -14.66 -2.53
N HIS A 211 3.88 -14.49 -1.41
CA HIS A 211 4.74 -13.32 -1.22
C HIS A 211 5.87 -13.29 -2.26
N PRO A 212 6.11 -12.15 -2.95
CA PRO A 212 7.06 -12.07 -4.07
C PRO A 212 8.52 -12.31 -3.64
N ASN A 213 8.85 -12.05 -2.39
CA ASN A 213 10.21 -12.17 -1.85
C ASN A 213 10.40 -13.39 -0.95
N GLN A 214 9.64 -14.48 -1.16
CA GLN A 214 9.67 -15.74 -0.39
C GLN A 214 9.19 -15.61 1.05
N ALA A 215 9.74 -14.68 1.84
CA ALA A 215 9.33 -14.41 3.22
C ALA A 215 8.97 -12.92 3.38
N PRO A 216 7.83 -12.60 4.02
CA PRO A 216 7.35 -11.23 4.12
C PRO A 216 8.26 -10.30 4.94
N ARG A 217 9.11 -10.83 5.83
CA ARG A 217 10.04 -10.04 6.64
C ARG A 217 11.36 -9.69 5.94
N LEU A 218 11.72 -10.35 4.85
CA LEU A 218 12.99 -10.06 4.16
C LEU A 218 13.09 -8.59 3.68
N PRO A 219 12.08 -8.03 3.00
CA PRO A 219 12.13 -6.62 2.62
C PRO A 219 12.15 -5.66 3.82
N LEU A 220 11.48 -6.03 4.93
CA LEU A 220 11.49 -5.26 6.17
C LEU A 220 12.90 -5.12 6.72
N TYR A 221 13.68 -6.21 6.79
CA TYR A 221 15.07 -6.18 7.29
C TYR A 221 15.96 -5.29 6.41
N TRP A 222 15.76 -5.36 5.10
CA TRP A 222 16.46 -4.48 4.18
C TRP A 222 16.08 -3.01 4.40
N LEU A 223 14.78 -2.71 4.45
CA LEU A 223 14.27 -1.33 4.59
C LEU A 223 14.80 -0.66 5.85
N VAL A 224 14.73 -1.33 7.01
CA VAL A 224 15.20 -0.79 8.29
C VAL A 224 16.67 -0.39 8.17
N ASN A 225 17.50 -1.26 7.62
CA ASN A 225 18.93 -0.98 7.48
C ASN A 225 19.22 0.07 6.41
N PHE A 226 18.43 0.10 5.33
CA PHE A 226 18.53 1.13 4.31
C PHE A 226 18.21 2.51 4.89
N LEU A 227 17.08 2.67 5.59
CA LEU A 227 16.69 3.93 6.21
C LEU A 227 17.68 4.38 7.27
N SER A 228 18.15 3.47 8.12
CA SER A 228 19.20 3.73 9.13
C SER A 228 20.49 4.28 8.49
N ALA A 229 20.94 3.67 7.38
CA ALA A 229 22.12 4.15 6.64
C ALA A 229 21.90 5.53 5.99
N HIS A 230 20.64 5.91 5.72
CA HIS A 230 20.27 7.22 5.19
C HIS A 230 19.86 8.23 6.27
N GLN A 231 20.15 7.92 7.55
CA GLN A 231 19.86 8.79 8.71
C GLN A 231 18.36 9.09 8.86
N ILE A 232 17.50 8.11 8.54
CA ILE A 232 16.05 8.18 8.69
C ILE A 232 15.63 7.24 9.81
N ASP A 233 15.08 7.83 10.88
CA ASP A 233 14.57 7.08 12.03
C ASP A 233 13.22 6.42 11.70
N LEU A 234 13.00 5.25 12.25
CA LEU A 234 11.70 4.64 12.34
C LEU A 234 11.12 4.81 13.75
N SER A 235 9.92 5.33 13.84
CA SER A 235 9.22 5.56 15.12
C SER A 235 8.29 4.40 15.48
N ALA A 236 8.01 4.24 16.78
CA ALA A 236 6.94 3.36 17.23
C ALA A 236 5.60 3.79 16.59
N GLY A 237 4.76 2.82 16.24
CA GLY A 237 3.51 3.02 15.53
C GLY A 237 3.64 3.08 14.01
N GLN A 238 4.84 3.21 13.45
CA GLN A 238 4.99 3.17 11.99
C GLN A 238 4.69 1.79 11.42
N MET A 239 4.11 1.82 10.22
CA MET A 239 3.62 0.67 9.46
C MET A 239 4.54 0.36 8.29
N ILE A 240 4.85 -0.92 8.07
CA ILE A 240 5.70 -1.34 6.95
C ILE A 240 4.99 -2.45 6.19
N ILE A 241 4.73 -2.22 4.89
CA ILE A 241 4.18 -3.20 3.96
C ILE A 241 5.28 -3.70 3.03
N THR A 242 5.24 -4.99 2.66
CA THR A 242 6.44 -5.66 2.11
C THR A 242 6.23 -6.36 0.78
N GLY A 243 5.08 -6.23 0.17
CA GLY A 243 4.77 -6.75 -1.15
C GLY A 243 3.49 -7.56 -1.24
N SER A 244 2.85 -7.46 -2.39
CA SER A 244 1.55 -8.06 -2.65
C SER A 244 1.61 -9.57 -2.81
N TYR A 245 0.66 -10.26 -2.20
CA TYR A 245 0.49 -11.72 -2.36
C TYR A 245 -0.19 -12.12 -3.67
N ALA A 246 -0.84 -11.19 -4.37
CA ALA A 246 -1.55 -11.49 -5.61
C ALA A 246 -1.30 -10.46 -6.73
N GLY A 247 -0.33 -9.56 -6.56
CA GLY A 247 -0.15 -8.41 -7.45
C GLY A 247 -1.32 -7.44 -7.33
N VAL A 248 -1.54 -6.64 -8.38
CA VAL A 248 -2.64 -5.66 -8.42
C VAL A 248 -3.94 -6.36 -8.76
N LEU A 249 -4.94 -6.23 -7.88
CA LEU A 249 -6.32 -6.60 -8.14
C LEU A 249 -7.12 -5.36 -8.55
N GLU A 250 -8.12 -5.56 -9.40
CA GLU A 250 -9.02 -4.51 -9.87
C GLU A 250 -10.46 -4.81 -9.47
N PHE A 251 -11.12 -3.84 -8.84
CA PHE A 251 -12.48 -3.99 -8.34
C PHE A 251 -13.40 -2.86 -8.83
N PRO A 252 -14.69 -3.13 -9.06
CA PRO A 252 -15.65 -2.07 -9.34
C PRO A 252 -15.81 -1.14 -8.13
N LEU A 253 -16.11 0.13 -8.42
CA LEU A 253 -16.50 1.09 -7.39
C LEU A 253 -17.94 0.81 -6.91
N ASP A 254 -18.26 1.32 -5.72
CA ASP A 254 -19.60 1.31 -5.13
C ASP A 254 -20.25 -0.10 -5.03
N THR A 255 -19.39 -1.12 -5.02
CA THR A 255 -19.79 -2.53 -4.94
C THR A 255 -19.12 -3.18 -3.73
N PRO A 256 -19.86 -3.90 -2.87
CA PRO A 256 -19.27 -4.66 -1.76
C PRO A 256 -18.25 -5.69 -2.24
N ILE A 257 -17.10 -5.72 -1.59
CA ILE A 257 -16.02 -6.68 -1.85
C ILE A 257 -15.70 -7.40 -0.55
N GLN A 258 -15.59 -8.70 -0.63
CA GLN A 258 -15.10 -9.53 0.45
C GLN A 258 -13.80 -10.22 0.02
N LEU A 259 -12.74 -10.13 0.84
CA LEU A 259 -11.48 -10.81 0.63
C LEU A 259 -11.13 -11.68 1.83
N HIS A 260 -10.67 -12.91 1.54
CA HIS A 260 -10.21 -13.88 2.53
C HIS A 260 -8.72 -14.12 2.33
N PHE A 261 -7.93 -13.96 3.39
CA PHE A 261 -6.48 -14.18 3.42
C PHE A 261 -6.15 -15.53 4.06
N GLY A 262 -6.65 -16.62 3.46
CA GLY A 262 -6.52 -17.96 4.02
C GLY A 262 -7.00 -18.02 5.48
N SER A 263 -6.16 -18.55 6.38
CA SER A 263 -6.44 -18.59 7.84
C SER A 263 -6.09 -17.29 8.58
N LEU A 264 -5.50 -16.30 7.92
CA LEU A 264 -5.06 -15.05 8.57
C LEU A 264 -6.21 -14.12 8.91
N GLY A 265 -7.32 -14.19 8.16
CA GLY A 265 -8.50 -13.38 8.38
C GLY A 265 -9.23 -13.02 7.10
N GLN A 266 -10.25 -12.19 7.24
CA GLN A 266 -11.05 -11.67 6.13
C GLN A 266 -11.33 -10.19 6.31
N ILE A 267 -11.63 -9.53 5.21
CA ILE A 267 -12.04 -8.12 5.16
C ILE A 267 -13.24 -7.94 4.25
N GLU A 268 -14.03 -6.93 4.54
CA GLU A 268 -15.16 -6.51 3.73
C GLU A 268 -15.18 -4.99 3.63
N LEU A 269 -15.29 -4.47 2.42
CA LEU A 269 -15.31 -3.03 2.17
C LEU A 269 -15.95 -2.70 0.83
N VAL A 270 -16.20 -1.41 0.64
CA VAL A 270 -16.63 -0.81 -0.63
C VAL A 270 -15.59 0.21 -1.05
N PHE A 271 -15.19 0.20 -2.32
CA PHE A 271 -14.34 1.25 -2.86
C PHE A 271 -15.21 2.38 -3.44
N GLY A 272 -14.93 3.61 -3.01
CA GLY A 272 -15.55 4.82 -3.54
C GLY A 272 -14.52 5.69 -4.27
N SER A 273 -14.98 6.48 -5.24
CA SER A 273 -14.11 7.45 -5.91
C SER A 273 -13.87 8.66 -5.03
N ARG A 274 -12.61 9.06 -4.85
CA ARG A 274 -12.29 10.39 -4.35
C ARG A 274 -12.80 11.43 -5.34
N ASN A 275 -13.57 12.39 -4.85
CA ASN A 275 -13.93 13.55 -5.63
C ASN A 275 -12.73 14.50 -5.64
N SER A 276 -12.31 14.96 -6.83
CA SER A 276 -11.46 16.13 -6.93
C SER A 276 -12.26 17.29 -6.31
N THR A 277 -11.99 17.66 -5.07
CA THR A 277 -12.46 18.92 -4.54
C THR A 277 -11.91 19.99 -5.48
N SER A 278 -12.79 20.53 -6.32
CA SER A 278 -12.53 21.79 -6.98
C SER A 278 -12.13 22.76 -5.88
N ALA A 279 -10.88 23.18 -5.88
CA ALA A 279 -10.46 24.33 -5.09
C ALA A 279 -11.37 25.48 -5.54
N ASN A 280 -12.43 25.72 -4.77
CA ASN A 280 -13.14 26.99 -4.87
C ASN A 280 -12.19 28.04 -4.34
N THR A 281 -11.70 28.84 -5.28
CA THR A 281 -11.10 30.17 -5.24
C THR A 281 -11.08 30.87 -3.89
#